data_7aa70244b9e1ccd88834cf9359b83760
#
_entry.id   7aa70244b9e1ccd88834cf9359b83760
#
_cell.length_a   1.000
_cell.length_b   1.000
_cell.length_c   1.000
_cell.angle_alpha   90.00
_cell.angle_beta   90.00
_cell.angle_gamma   90.00
#
_symmetry.space_group_name_H-M   'P 1'
#
loop_
_entity.id
_entity.type
_entity.pdbx_description
1 polymer ?
#
loop_
_entity_poly.entity_id
_entity_poly.type
_entity_poly.pdbx_seq_one_letter_code
_entity_poly.pdbx_strand_id
1 'polypeptide(L)'
;MGKFISVKPIVAISAALVLSACGGGFGAGGSSSAGNLPPNHPESITQKGSSIWDIFKPSNAGTNVKVNKYIWNAALETLNFLPVESVDPFSGVITTGYGRPPGGGRAYRATILVNDPALEARSLHVALQTRNGPVSVATSRAVEDAILARARQLRVADARF
;
A
#
# COMPACT_ATOMS: atom_id res chain seq x y z
N MET A 1 22.77 32.29 36.97
CA MET A 1 22.06 31.74 38.13
C MET A 1 21.02 30.79 37.64
N GLY A 2 21.36 29.52 37.67
CA GLY A 2 20.52 28.46 37.11
C GLY A 2 19.52 27.92 38.13
N LYS A 3 18.49 27.28 37.68
CA LYS A 3 17.76 26.31 38.50
C LYS A 3 17.51 25.06 37.65
N PHE A 4 18.31 24.04 37.96
CA PHE A 4 18.05 22.66 37.58
C PHE A 4 16.86 22.14 38.40
N ILE A 5 15.81 21.71 37.75
CA ILE A 5 14.73 20.94 38.37
C ILE A 5 14.99 19.50 38.09
N SER A 6 15.49 18.81 39.10
CA SER A 6 15.64 17.37 39.16
C SER A 6 14.30 16.72 39.47
N VAL A 7 13.79 15.89 38.55
CA VAL A 7 12.62 15.03 38.81
C VAL A 7 13.09 13.60 38.98
N LYS A 8 12.95 13.09 40.22
CA LYS A 8 13.25 11.71 40.61
C LYS A 8 12.23 10.73 40.00
N PRO A 9 12.64 9.51 39.65
CA PRO A 9 11.72 8.47 39.23
C PRO A 9 11.08 7.79 40.45
N ILE A 10 9.77 7.67 40.43
CA ILE A 10 9.02 6.82 41.36
C ILE A 10 8.80 5.49 40.68
N VAL A 11 9.50 4.50 41.20
CA VAL A 11 9.30 3.08 40.93
C VAL A 11 8.08 2.62 41.70
N ALA A 12 7.08 2.10 41.03
CA ALA A 12 6.02 1.33 41.67
C ALA A 12 5.90 -0.02 40.98
N ILE A 13 6.40 -1.02 41.66
CA ILE A 13 6.30 -2.45 41.42
C ILE A 13 4.89 -2.87 41.83
N SER A 14 4.15 -3.53 40.93
CA SER A 14 3.03 -4.36 41.33
C SER A 14 2.98 -5.58 40.43
N ALA A 15 3.50 -6.66 40.98
CA ALA A 15 3.33 -8.03 40.51
C ALA A 15 1.93 -8.52 40.88
N ALA A 16 1.19 -9.05 39.91
CA ALA A 16 0.06 -9.93 40.18
C ALA A 16 0.04 -11.02 39.12
N LEU A 17 0.60 -12.16 39.51
CA LEU A 17 0.39 -13.47 38.89
C LEU A 17 -1.04 -13.91 39.18
N VAL A 18 -1.79 -14.23 38.13
CA VAL A 18 -2.94 -15.09 38.24
C VAL A 18 -2.80 -16.18 37.16
N LEU A 19 -2.28 -17.32 37.57
CA LEU A 19 -2.47 -18.59 36.91
C LEU A 19 -3.93 -19.03 37.16
N SER A 20 -4.73 -19.21 36.13
CA SER A 20 -5.89 -20.05 36.22
C SER A 20 -5.85 -21.06 35.08
N ALA A 21 -5.38 -22.22 35.39
CA ALA A 21 -5.54 -23.44 34.64
C ALA A 21 -6.94 -24.00 34.95
N CYS A 22 -7.71 -24.27 33.94
CA CYS A 22 -8.86 -25.16 33.98
C CYS A 22 -9.08 -25.59 32.54
N GLY A 23 -8.88 -26.78 32.12
CA GLY A 23 -9.50 -27.96 32.70
C GLY A 23 -10.35 -28.56 31.62
N GLY A 24 -9.97 -29.71 31.18
CA GLY A 24 -10.50 -30.62 30.20
C GLY A 24 -12.02 -30.69 30.11
N GLY A 25 -12.44 -30.91 28.88
CA GLY A 25 -13.76 -31.36 28.52
C GLY A 25 -13.66 -32.31 27.35
N PHE A 26 -13.27 -33.54 27.64
CA PHE A 26 -13.53 -34.68 26.76
C PHE A 26 -15.02 -34.92 26.82
N GLY A 27 -15.77 -34.52 25.83
CA GLY A 27 -17.16 -34.86 25.61
C GLY A 27 -17.26 -35.82 24.43
N ALA A 28 -17.15 -37.09 24.73
CA ALA A 28 -17.58 -38.14 23.84
C ALA A 28 -19.13 -38.20 23.85
N GLY A 29 -19.76 -38.32 22.69
CA GLY A 29 -21.15 -38.76 22.60
C GLY A 29 -21.99 -37.88 21.68
N GLY A 30 -22.15 -38.32 20.46
CA GLY A 30 -23.09 -37.82 19.50
C GLY A 30 -23.12 -38.67 18.26
N SER A 31 -23.63 -39.91 18.43
CA SER A 31 -24.12 -40.72 17.32
C SER A 31 -25.22 -39.95 16.61
N SER A 32 -24.99 -39.54 15.42
CA SER A 32 -26.07 -39.15 14.51
C SER A 32 -25.82 -39.75 13.15
N SER A 33 -26.61 -40.78 12.91
CA SER A 33 -27.14 -41.24 11.65
C SER A 33 -26.24 -41.02 10.44
N ALA A 34 -25.47 -42.02 10.13
CA ALA A 34 -25.00 -42.26 8.79
C ALA A 34 -26.24 -42.42 7.87
N GLY A 35 -26.73 -41.34 7.34
CA GLY A 35 -27.58 -41.34 6.17
C GLY A 35 -26.78 -41.94 5.02
N ASN A 36 -27.25 -43.06 4.54
CA ASN A 36 -26.70 -43.80 3.44
C ASN A 36 -26.80 -43.01 2.15
N LEU A 37 -25.80 -42.17 1.90
CA LEU A 37 -25.63 -41.46 0.64
C LEU A 37 -24.77 -42.29 -0.29
N PRO A 38 -25.16 -42.47 -1.54
CA PRO A 38 -24.38 -43.26 -2.50
C PRO A 38 -23.00 -42.61 -2.73
N PRO A 39 -21.94 -43.41 -3.01
CA PRO A 39 -20.56 -42.98 -3.00
C PRO A 39 -20.13 -42.05 -4.16
N ASN A 40 -21.07 -41.47 -4.89
CA ASN A 40 -20.81 -40.63 -6.06
C ASN A 40 -21.55 -39.28 -6.04
N HIS A 41 -21.78 -38.69 -4.84
CA HIS A 41 -22.33 -37.34 -4.81
C HIS A 41 -21.17 -36.32 -4.79
N PRO A 42 -21.10 -35.38 -5.75
CA PRO A 42 -20.03 -34.38 -5.84
C PRO A 42 -20.10 -33.26 -4.78
N GLU A 43 -20.95 -33.41 -3.76
CA GLU A 43 -21.18 -32.35 -2.75
C GLU A 43 -20.34 -32.46 -1.47
N SER A 44 -19.42 -33.43 -1.37
CA SER A 44 -18.62 -33.60 -0.14
C SER A 44 -17.32 -32.80 -0.09
N ILE A 45 -17.11 -31.83 -1.03
CA ILE A 45 -15.92 -30.96 -1.00
C ILE A 45 -16.35 -29.51 -0.82
N THR A 46 -17.20 -29.24 0.14
CA THR A 46 -17.42 -27.90 0.65
C THR A 46 -16.57 -27.67 1.90
N GLN A 47 -15.29 -27.97 1.80
CA GLN A 47 -14.33 -27.19 2.55
C GLN A 47 -14.13 -25.90 1.79
N LYS A 48 -14.24 -24.79 2.51
CA LYS A 48 -13.97 -23.41 2.12
C LYS A 48 -12.50 -23.23 1.77
N GLY A 49 -12.03 -24.04 0.82
CA GLY A 49 -10.73 -24.02 0.20
C GLY A 49 -10.97 -23.95 -1.29
N SER A 50 -10.33 -23.07 -1.95
CA SER A 50 -10.33 -22.79 -3.38
C SER A 50 -10.64 -24.07 -4.18
N SER A 51 -11.82 -24.12 -4.81
CA SER A 51 -12.16 -25.16 -5.78
C SER A 51 -11.12 -25.12 -6.89
N ILE A 52 -10.72 -26.32 -7.38
CA ILE A 52 -9.84 -26.41 -8.55
C ILE A 52 -10.40 -25.64 -9.75
N TRP A 53 -11.70 -25.41 -9.79
CA TRP A 53 -12.37 -24.55 -10.78
C TRP A 53 -12.07 -23.06 -10.58
N ASP A 54 -11.63 -22.62 -9.40
CA ASP A 54 -11.20 -21.23 -9.19
C ASP A 54 -9.88 -20.93 -9.89
N ILE A 55 -9.10 -21.99 -10.21
CA ILE A 55 -7.87 -21.86 -11.01
C ILE A 55 -8.20 -21.57 -12.48
N PHE A 56 -9.37 -22.04 -12.95
CA PHE A 56 -9.83 -21.82 -14.33
C PHE A 56 -10.83 -20.68 -14.49
N LYS A 57 -11.27 -20.08 -13.38
CA LYS A 57 -11.95 -18.79 -13.49
C LYS A 57 -10.94 -17.79 -14.03
N PRO A 58 -11.31 -17.02 -15.09
CA PRO A 58 -10.47 -15.90 -15.47
C PRO A 58 -10.35 -15.01 -14.24
N SER A 59 -9.24 -15.18 -13.52
CA SER A 59 -8.89 -14.26 -12.47
C SER A 59 -8.75 -12.91 -13.15
N ASN A 60 -9.52 -11.91 -12.74
CA ASN A 60 -9.30 -10.52 -13.13
C ASN A 60 -7.93 -10.01 -12.66
N ALA A 61 -7.04 -10.92 -12.25
CA ALA A 61 -5.64 -10.65 -11.89
C ALA A 61 -4.83 -10.10 -13.07
N GLY A 62 -5.30 -10.25 -14.31
CA GLY A 62 -4.64 -9.71 -15.50
C GLY A 62 -4.99 -8.27 -15.84
N THR A 63 -6.02 -7.68 -15.23
CA THR A 63 -6.49 -6.32 -15.53
C THR A 63 -6.57 -5.40 -14.32
N ASN A 64 -6.19 -5.88 -13.12
CA ASN A 64 -6.04 -4.98 -11.99
C ASN A 64 -4.76 -4.16 -12.17
N VAL A 65 -4.91 -3.03 -12.84
CA VAL A 65 -3.92 -1.96 -12.83
C VAL A 65 -3.76 -1.57 -11.35
N LYS A 66 -2.67 -2.01 -10.72
CA LYS A 66 -2.37 -1.75 -9.31
C LYS A 66 -1.94 -0.30 -9.06
N VAL A 67 -2.37 0.61 -9.91
CA VAL A 67 -1.99 2.01 -9.91
C VAL A 67 -3.14 2.86 -9.36
N ASN A 68 -2.85 3.68 -8.37
CA ASN A 68 -3.80 4.65 -7.86
C ASN A 68 -4.01 5.79 -8.87
N LYS A 69 -5.24 5.95 -9.39
CA LYS A 69 -5.57 6.98 -10.39
C LYS A 69 -5.25 8.41 -9.94
N TYR A 70 -5.41 8.70 -8.64
CA TYR A 70 -5.16 10.05 -8.12
C TYR A 70 -3.68 10.34 -8.01
N ILE A 71 -2.86 9.37 -7.55
CA ILE A 71 -1.41 9.50 -7.51
C ILE A 71 -0.86 9.66 -8.93
N TRP A 72 -1.36 8.85 -9.86
CA TRP A 72 -0.97 8.90 -11.26
C TRP A 72 -1.22 10.27 -11.90
N ASN A 73 -2.44 10.78 -11.80
CA ASN A 73 -2.80 12.07 -12.35
C ASN A 73 -2.04 13.20 -11.63
N ALA A 74 -1.92 13.13 -10.32
CA ALA A 74 -1.17 14.11 -9.54
C ALA A 74 0.31 14.16 -9.92
N ALA A 75 0.94 13.01 -10.22
CA ALA A 75 2.32 12.96 -10.67
C ALA A 75 2.50 13.69 -12.01
N LEU A 76 1.62 13.43 -12.97
CA LEU A 76 1.65 14.09 -14.27
C LEU A 76 1.38 15.60 -14.16
N GLU A 77 0.46 16.02 -13.29
CA GLU A 77 0.17 17.43 -13.06
C GLU A 77 1.31 18.18 -12.35
N THR A 78 1.88 17.56 -11.30
CA THR A 78 2.94 18.19 -10.50
C THR A 78 4.25 18.32 -11.28
N LEU A 79 4.53 17.34 -12.13
CA LEU A 79 5.75 17.26 -12.93
C LEU A 79 5.53 17.62 -14.41
N ASN A 80 4.50 18.41 -14.71
CA ASN A 80 4.11 18.79 -16.07
C ASN A 80 5.19 19.54 -16.86
N PHE A 81 6.19 20.13 -16.17
CA PHE A 81 7.33 20.78 -16.78
C PHE A 81 8.40 19.79 -17.31
N LEU A 82 8.25 18.49 -17.00
CA LEU A 82 9.10 17.43 -17.52
C LEU A 82 8.44 16.79 -18.75
N PRO A 83 9.12 16.72 -19.89
CA PRO A 83 8.57 16.04 -21.06
C PRO A 83 8.44 14.54 -20.75
N VAL A 84 7.25 13.98 -20.94
CA VAL A 84 7.00 12.56 -20.74
C VAL A 84 7.61 11.77 -21.89
N GLU A 85 8.47 10.81 -21.59
CA GLU A 85 9.12 9.92 -22.57
C GLU A 85 8.38 8.58 -22.67
N SER A 86 7.98 8.01 -21.56
CA SER A 86 7.28 6.72 -21.51
C SER A 86 6.30 6.67 -20.35
N VAL A 87 5.17 6.02 -20.60
CA VAL A 87 4.09 5.82 -19.62
C VAL A 87 3.60 4.39 -19.73
N ASP A 88 3.74 3.62 -18.65
CA ASP A 88 3.23 2.26 -18.58
C ASP A 88 2.29 2.10 -17.39
N PRO A 89 0.97 2.14 -17.61
CA PRO A 89 -0.02 1.98 -16.55
C PRO A 89 -0.03 0.58 -15.92
N PHE A 90 0.48 -0.44 -16.61
CA PHE A 90 0.47 -1.81 -16.09
C PHE A 90 1.57 -2.04 -15.07
N SER A 91 2.76 -1.53 -15.32
CA SER A 91 3.86 -1.55 -14.35
C SER A 91 3.80 -0.40 -13.36
N GLY A 92 2.98 0.63 -13.64
CA GLY A 92 2.86 1.82 -12.82
C GLY A 92 4.05 2.78 -12.96
N VAL A 93 4.78 2.72 -14.08
CA VAL A 93 5.99 3.51 -14.30
C VAL A 93 5.72 4.67 -15.26
N ILE A 94 6.19 5.86 -14.88
CA ILE A 94 6.27 7.04 -15.74
C ILE A 94 7.74 7.46 -15.82
N THR A 95 8.27 7.56 -17.01
CA THR A 95 9.62 8.06 -17.25
C THR A 95 9.54 9.38 -18.00
N THR A 96 10.32 10.36 -17.55
CA THR A 96 10.37 11.68 -18.15
C THR A 96 11.76 12.00 -18.67
N GLY A 97 11.84 12.89 -19.63
CA GLY A 97 13.08 13.53 -20.06
C GLY A 97 13.51 14.66 -19.13
N TYR A 98 14.56 15.37 -19.55
CA TYR A 98 15.06 16.51 -18.83
C TYR A 98 14.20 17.76 -19.07
N GLY A 99 13.68 18.35 -18.00
CA GLY A 99 12.95 19.62 -18.01
C GLY A 99 13.43 20.54 -16.89
N ARG A 100 13.05 21.81 -16.98
CA ARG A 100 13.35 22.81 -15.95
C ARG A 100 12.07 23.22 -15.23
N PRO A 101 12.08 23.31 -13.88
CA PRO A 101 10.92 23.76 -13.15
C PRO A 101 10.56 25.19 -13.45
N PRO A 102 9.29 25.58 -13.26
CA PRO A 102 8.87 26.97 -13.31
C PRO A 102 9.70 27.79 -12.31
N GLY A 103 10.21 28.94 -12.74
CA GLY A 103 11.13 29.75 -11.93
C GLY A 103 12.61 29.52 -12.21
N GLY A 104 12.95 28.62 -13.12
CA GLY A 104 14.32 28.36 -13.56
C GLY A 104 15.08 27.37 -12.67
N GLY A 105 16.38 27.32 -12.82
CA GLY A 105 17.25 26.43 -12.07
C GLY A 105 17.79 25.25 -12.90
N ARG A 106 18.12 24.16 -12.20
CA ARG A 106 18.72 22.96 -12.82
C ARG A 106 17.67 22.19 -13.61
N ALA A 107 18.10 21.53 -14.66
CA ALA A 107 17.26 20.56 -15.36
C ALA A 107 17.20 19.26 -14.55
N TYR A 108 15.99 18.71 -14.43
CA TYR A 108 15.70 17.46 -13.76
C TYR A 108 15.09 16.46 -14.74
N ARG A 109 15.26 15.21 -14.42
CA ARG A 109 14.62 14.06 -15.03
C ARG A 109 14.03 13.23 -13.90
N ALA A 110 12.84 12.66 -14.10
CA ALA A 110 12.15 11.85 -13.11
C ALA A 110 11.83 10.45 -13.65
N THR A 111 11.91 9.48 -12.77
CA THR A 111 11.25 8.17 -12.93
C THR A 111 10.32 8.01 -11.74
N ILE A 112 9.04 7.84 -12.02
CA ILE A 112 7.98 7.70 -11.01
C ILE A 112 7.47 6.28 -11.08
N LEU A 113 7.32 5.64 -9.91
CA LEU A 113 6.71 4.33 -9.75
C LEU A 113 5.52 4.45 -8.81
N VAL A 114 4.35 4.02 -9.29
CA VAL A 114 3.13 3.87 -8.50
C VAL A 114 2.78 2.39 -8.45
N ASN A 115 2.99 1.74 -7.32
CA ASN A 115 2.94 0.28 -7.19
C ASN A 115 1.78 -0.26 -6.35
N ASP A 116 0.90 0.60 -5.84
CA ASP A 116 -0.21 0.21 -4.97
C ASP A 116 -1.45 1.08 -5.25
N PRO A 117 -2.68 0.53 -5.22
CA PRO A 117 -3.91 1.30 -5.36
C PRO A 117 -4.23 2.18 -4.14
N ALA A 118 -3.57 1.99 -3.00
CA ALA A 118 -3.76 2.83 -1.82
C ALA A 118 -3.17 4.23 -2.04
N LEU A 119 -3.80 5.26 -1.47
CA LEU A 119 -3.29 6.63 -1.51
C LEU A 119 -2.42 6.88 -0.27
N GLU A 120 -1.25 6.25 -0.26
CA GLU A 120 -0.30 6.27 0.84
C GLU A 120 1.12 6.57 0.34
N ALA A 121 2.00 6.98 1.26
CA ALA A 121 3.38 7.32 0.91
C ALA A 121 4.17 6.13 0.33
N ARG A 122 3.88 4.92 0.78
CA ARG A 122 4.52 3.67 0.28
C ARG A 122 4.13 3.31 -1.15
N SER A 123 3.04 3.89 -1.65
CA SER A 123 2.52 3.61 -2.99
C SER A 123 3.20 4.41 -4.09
N LEU A 124 4.07 5.37 -3.72
CA LEU A 124 4.74 6.29 -4.63
C LEU A 124 6.23 6.33 -4.36
N HIS A 125 7.01 6.15 -5.41
CA HIS A 125 8.46 6.32 -5.38
C HIS A 125 8.89 7.23 -6.53
N VAL A 126 9.68 8.25 -6.21
CA VAL A 126 10.19 9.21 -7.20
C VAL A 126 11.70 9.25 -7.17
N ALA A 127 12.31 8.80 -8.27
CA ALA A 127 13.73 8.95 -8.51
C ALA A 127 13.98 10.18 -9.38
N LEU A 128 14.64 11.19 -8.80
CA LEU A 128 15.00 12.42 -9.49
C LEU A 128 16.49 12.44 -9.79
N GLN A 129 16.83 12.89 -10.98
CA GLN A 129 18.21 13.07 -11.43
C GLN A 129 18.42 14.45 -12.05
N THR A 130 19.60 15.00 -11.84
CA THR A 130 20.14 16.10 -12.60
C THR A 130 21.15 15.57 -13.60
N ARG A 131 21.68 16.42 -14.51
CA ARG A 131 22.78 16.03 -15.41
C ARG A 131 24.06 15.63 -14.66
N ASN A 132 24.20 16.08 -13.41
CA ASN A 132 25.37 15.85 -12.56
C ASN A 132 25.20 14.68 -11.60
N GLY A 133 24.09 13.95 -11.66
CA GLY A 133 23.79 12.80 -10.80
C GLY A 133 22.45 12.89 -10.06
N PRO A 134 22.16 11.91 -9.19
CA PRO A 134 20.93 11.89 -8.44
C PRO A 134 20.80 13.06 -7.49
N VAL A 135 19.58 13.46 -7.19
CA VAL A 135 19.31 14.49 -6.18
C VAL A 135 19.37 13.91 -4.77
N SER A 136 19.34 14.76 -3.76
CA SER A 136 19.25 14.31 -2.37
C SER A 136 17.92 13.60 -2.10
N VAL A 137 17.93 12.65 -1.17
CA VAL A 137 16.73 11.95 -0.72
C VAL A 137 15.67 12.92 -0.19
N ALA A 138 16.10 14.00 0.46
CA ALA A 138 15.19 15.05 0.94
C ALA A 138 14.44 15.73 -0.21
N THR A 139 15.11 15.97 -1.33
CA THR A 139 14.46 16.56 -2.51
C THR A 139 13.45 15.60 -3.14
N SER A 140 13.78 14.33 -3.28
CA SER A 140 12.85 13.32 -3.80
C SER A 140 11.61 13.21 -2.90
N ARG A 141 11.78 13.14 -1.58
CA ARG A 141 10.67 13.11 -0.62
C ARG A 141 9.78 14.35 -0.69
N ALA A 142 10.37 15.54 -0.83
CA ALA A 142 9.58 16.76 -0.97
C ALA A 142 8.68 16.72 -2.22
N VAL A 143 9.14 16.11 -3.30
CA VAL A 143 8.34 15.93 -4.52
C VAL A 143 7.28 14.84 -4.32
N GLU A 144 7.60 13.73 -3.67
CA GLU A 144 6.64 12.69 -3.30
C GLU A 144 5.51 13.26 -2.44
N ASP A 145 5.84 14.06 -1.44
CA ASP A 145 4.86 14.72 -0.56
C ASP A 145 3.96 15.70 -1.34
N ALA A 146 4.53 16.46 -2.27
CA ALA A 146 3.76 17.36 -3.13
C ALA A 146 2.77 16.60 -4.03
N ILE A 147 3.21 15.50 -4.63
CA ILE A 147 2.35 14.63 -5.45
C ILE A 147 1.22 14.04 -4.60
N LEU A 148 1.53 13.51 -3.41
CA LEU A 148 0.53 12.94 -2.51
C LEU A 148 -0.47 13.99 -2.01
N ALA A 149 -0.01 15.21 -1.72
CA ALA A 149 -0.90 16.32 -1.36
C ALA A 149 -1.87 16.64 -2.51
N ARG A 150 -1.37 16.70 -3.76
CA ARG A 150 -2.20 16.92 -4.94
C ARG A 150 -3.18 15.77 -5.18
N ALA A 151 -2.74 14.51 -5.02
CA ALA A 151 -3.59 13.34 -5.15
C ALA A 151 -4.78 13.34 -4.15
N ARG A 152 -4.53 13.77 -2.91
CA ARG A 152 -5.59 13.94 -1.91
C ARG A 152 -6.60 15.01 -2.32
N GLN A 153 -6.14 16.13 -2.88
CA GLN A 153 -7.02 17.19 -3.40
C GLN A 153 -7.90 16.66 -4.55
N LEU A 154 -7.32 15.92 -5.49
CA LEU A 154 -8.06 15.31 -6.60
C LEU A 154 -9.12 14.34 -6.11
N ARG A 155 -8.79 13.49 -5.12
CA ARG A 155 -9.76 12.58 -4.52
C ARG A 155 -10.92 13.31 -3.84
N VAL A 156 -10.64 14.39 -3.12
CA VAL A 156 -11.69 15.18 -2.46
C VAL A 156 -12.56 15.90 -3.49
N ALA A 157 -11.97 16.38 -4.58
CA ALA A 157 -12.72 17.00 -5.66
C ALA A 157 -13.67 15.98 -6.35
N ASP A 158 -13.15 14.78 -6.62
CA ASP A 158 -13.92 13.69 -7.28
C ASP A 158 -15.08 13.16 -6.40
N ALA A 159 -14.94 13.22 -5.07
CA ALA A 159 -15.96 12.78 -4.13
C ALA A 159 -17.15 13.75 -3.97
N ARG A 160 -17.11 14.92 -4.62
CA ARG A 160 -18.17 15.93 -4.56
C ARG A 160 -19.20 15.80 -5.68
N PHE A 161 -18.96 14.88 -6.60
CA PHE A 161 -19.84 14.54 -7.72
C PHE A 161 -20.41 13.13 -7.53
#